data_a4636819ec0e805f1aca1a5cbb791321
#
_entry.id   a4636819ec0e805f1aca1a5cbb791321
#
_cell.length_a   1.000
_cell.length_b   1.000
_cell.length_c   1.000
_cell.angle_alpha   90.00
_cell.angle_beta   90.00
_cell.angle_gamma   90.00
#
_symmetry.space_group_name_H-M   'P 1'
#
loop_
_entity.id
_entity.type
_entity.pdbx_description
1 polymer ?
#
loop_
_entity_poly.entity_id
_entity_poly.type
_entity_poly.pdbx_seq_one_letter_code
_entity_poly.pdbx_strand_id
1 'polypeptide(L)'
;MIPYTSSVINALSKSNEFEIYAVVVNSGKRSYRNYLKEVEHIEYIEYPRSKLLKLIYKIYPARIIDTIKRTAKTHKIDAIHLLTGDFCLFFYILCQHPKERLYYTVHDLNQHESDTMTFPGRLLHKYVIWCTRTYLKIIPNLTTSSRHQYIALKESYPNKRVVFNHFPSLVTQMIKNGRKQIEELKNTSDYILFFGTVDHYKGVDLLIEAYDQKVFHDKHKLVIAGKGRHYVTDNKNIIRLNR
;
A
#
# COMPACT_ATOMS: atom_id res chain seq x y z
N MET A 1 -1.73 0.01 -2.91
CA MET A 1 -0.41 -0.67 -2.85
C MET A 1 0.09 -1.16 -4.21
N ILE A 2 -0.70 -1.91 -5.04
CA ILE A 2 -0.20 -2.44 -6.33
C ILE A 2 0.51 -1.39 -7.20
N PRO A 3 -0.04 -0.19 -7.47
CA PRO A 3 0.65 0.80 -8.29
C PRO A 3 2.02 1.22 -7.74
N TYR A 4 2.14 1.40 -6.41
CA TYR A 4 3.41 1.74 -5.79
C TYR A 4 4.44 0.60 -5.95
N THR A 5 4.08 -0.61 -5.49
CA THR A 5 4.97 -1.77 -5.52
C THR A 5 5.42 -2.09 -6.95
N SER A 6 4.48 -2.07 -7.92
CA SER A 6 4.81 -2.32 -9.32
C SER A 6 5.69 -1.23 -9.93
N SER A 7 5.50 0.05 -9.56
CA SER A 7 6.37 1.13 -10.05
C SER A 7 7.79 0.98 -9.52
N VAL A 8 7.96 0.58 -8.26
CA VAL A 8 9.29 0.31 -7.68
C VAL A 8 9.96 -0.88 -8.38
N ILE A 9 9.25 -2.01 -8.53
CA ILE A 9 9.78 -3.21 -9.18
C ILE A 9 10.17 -2.90 -10.64
N ASN A 10 9.32 -2.23 -11.40
CA ASN A 10 9.60 -1.84 -12.79
C ASN A 10 10.79 -0.88 -12.90
N ALA A 11 10.97 0.03 -11.94
CA ALA A 11 12.12 0.93 -11.93
C ALA A 11 13.43 0.18 -11.65
N LEU A 12 13.40 -0.71 -10.68
CA LEU A 12 14.57 -1.52 -10.32
C LEU A 12 14.95 -2.51 -11.44
N SER A 13 13.97 -3.15 -12.09
CA SER A 13 14.22 -4.11 -13.18
C SER A 13 14.81 -3.46 -14.44
N LYS A 14 14.68 -2.15 -14.60
CA LYS A 14 15.31 -1.39 -15.69
C LYS A 14 16.73 -0.94 -15.38
N SER A 15 17.18 -1.12 -14.15
CA SER A 15 18.56 -0.81 -13.77
C SER A 15 19.46 -1.97 -14.16
N ASN A 16 20.59 -1.67 -14.77
CA ASN A 16 21.64 -2.66 -15.08
C ASN A 16 22.46 -3.03 -13.83
N GLU A 17 22.19 -2.42 -12.68
CA GLU A 17 22.92 -2.65 -11.43
C GLU A 17 22.35 -3.81 -10.61
N PHE A 18 21.09 -4.20 -10.88
CA PHE A 18 20.37 -5.18 -10.08
C PHE A 18 19.67 -6.22 -10.94
N GLU A 19 19.80 -7.47 -10.56
CA GLU A 19 18.95 -8.55 -11.04
C GLU A 19 17.81 -8.74 -10.04
N ILE A 20 16.56 -8.53 -10.49
CA ILE A 20 15.39 -8.46 -9.60
C ILE A 20 14.55 -9.72 -9.72
N TYR A 21 14.37 -10.38 -8.60
CA TYR A 21 13.46 -11.52 -8.44
C TYR A 21 12.26 -11.10 -7.58
N ALA A 22 11.09 -10.97 -8.18
CA ALA A 22 9.91 -10.48 -7.47
C ALA A 22 8.95 -11.63 -7.11
N VAL A 23 8.55 -11.71 -5.84
CA VAL A 23 7.48 -12.59 -5.38
C VAL A 23 6.27 -11.73 -5.03
N VAL A 24 5.19 -11.88 -5.77
CA VAL A 24 3.99 -11.04 -5.61
C VAL A 24 2.74 -11.87 -5.38
N VAL A 25 1.85 -11.36 -4.53
CA VAL A 25 0.61 -12.04 -4.17
C VAL A 25 -0.58 -11.36 -4.83
N ASN A 26 -1.27 -12.10 -5.69
CA ASN A 26 -2.51 -11.66 -6.30
C ASN A 26 -3.70 -11.98 -5.38
N SER A 27 -4.61 -11.04 -5.20
CA SER A 27 -5.82 -11.23 -4.40
C SER A 27 -7.08 -10.87 -5.18
N GLY A 28 -7.82 -11.87 -5.65
CA GLY A 28 -9.09 -11.69 -6.35
C GLY A 28 -8.99 -10.76 -7.57
N LYS A 29 -9.66 -9.61 -7.52
CA LYS A 29 -9.65 -8.60 -8.61
C LYS A 29 -8.34 -7.82 -8.71
N ARG A 30 -7.45 -7.92 -7.73
CA ARG A 30 -6.17 -7.19 -7.68
C ARG A 30 -5.05 -8.10 -8.16
N SER A 31 -4.64 -7.93 -9.41
CA SER A 31 -3.57 -8.71 -10.03
C SER A 31 -2.40 -7.82 -10.43
N TYR A 32 -1.21 -8.25 -10.06
CA TYR A 32 0.05 -7.62 -10.50
C TYR A 32 0.37 -7.89 -11.96
N ARG A 33 -0.22 -8.94 -12.59
CA ARG A 33 0.09 -9.35 -13.96
C ARG A 33 -0.03 -8.22 -14.99
N ASN A 34 -1.00 -7.31 -14.79
CA ASN A 34 -1.21 -6.19 -15.69
C ASN A 34 -0.23 -5.02 -15.49
N TYR A 35 0.50 -5.01 -14.38
CA TYR A 35 1.43 -3.94 -14.00
C TYR A 35 2.90 -4.31 -14.17
N LEU A 36 3.22 -5.61 -14.21
CA LEU A 36 4.59 -6.12 -14.22
C LEU A 36 4.87 -6.97 -15.48
N LYS A 37 4.42 -6.49 -16.65
CA LYS A 37 4.55 -7.22 -17.91
C LYS A 37 5.99 -7.31 -18.45
N GLU A 38 6.82 -6.34 -18.07
CA GLU A 38 8.18 -6.17 -18.58
C GLU A 38 9.26 -6.72 -17.65
N VAL A 39 8.88 -7.32 -16.54
CA VAL A 39 9.82 -7.86 -15.53
C VAL A 39 9.99 -9.35 -15.76
N GLU A 40 11.24 -9.79 -15.95
CA GLU A 40 11.55 -11.18 -16.37
C GLU A 40 11.33 -12.21 -15.26
N HIS A 41 11.80 -11.93 -14.05
CA HIS A 41 11.81 -12.89 -12.95
C HIS A 41 10.73 -12.58 -11.92
N ILE A 42 9.49 -13.02 -12.20
CA ILE A 42 8.36 -12.82 -11.28
C ILE A 42 7.67 -14.14 -10.96
N GLU A 43 7.53 -14.40 -9.68
CA GLU A 43 6.68 -15.48 -9.16
C GLU A 43 5.34 -14.92 -8.66
N TYR A 44 4.26 -15.33 -9.31
CA TYR A 44 2.89 -14.93 -8.96
C TYR A 44 2.25 -15.98 -8.06
N ILE A 45 1.89 -15.58 -6.85
CA ILE A 45 1.19 -16.43 -5.89
C ILE A 45 -0.25 -15.97 -5.76
N GLU A 46 -1.20 -16.88 -5.99
CA GLU A 46 -2.62 -16.56 -5.83
C GLU A 46 -3.04 -16.68 -4.37
N TYR A 47 -3.68 -15.63 -3.86
CA TYR A 47 -4.22 -15.61 -2.51
C TYR A 47 -5.34 -16.64 -2.36
N PRO A 48 -5.39 -17.42 -1.27
CA PRO A 48 -6.39 -18.46 -1.09
C PRO A 48 -7.83 -17.94 -1.18
N ARG A 49 -8.73 -18.74 -1.76
CA ARG A 49 -10.16 -18.36 -1.85
C ARG A 49 -10.97 -18.79 -0.63
N SER A 50 -10.73 -19.98 -0.07
CA SER A 50 -11.48 -20.48 1.06
C SER A 50 -11.15 -19.75 2.37
N LYS A 51 -12.12 -19.63 3.28
CA LYS A 51 -11.95 -18.96 4.58
C LYS A 51 -10.86 -19.62 5.43
N LEU A 52 -10.86 -20.96 5.49
CA LEU A 52 -9.88 -21.74 6.26
C LEU A 52 -8.45 -21.55 5.72
N LEU A 53 -8.27 -21.68 4.40
CA LEU A 53 -6.96 -21.47 3.78
C LEU A 53 -6.46 -20.03 3.94
N LYS A 54 -7.36 -19.03 3.96
CA LYS A 54 -6.99 -17.63 4.27
C LYS A 54 -6.48 -17.49 5.70
N LEU A 55 -7.06 -18.20 6.66
CA LEU A 55 -6.61 -18.18 8.04
C LEU A 55 -5.23 -18.82 8.17
N ILE A 56 -5.05 -20.01 7.60
CA ILE A 56 -3.74 -20.70 7.57
C ILE A 56 -2.68 -19.81 6.90
N TYR A 57 -3.01 -19.20 5.77
CA TYR A 57 -2.11 -18.30 5.06
C TYR A 57 -1.67 -17.09 5.90
N LYS A 58 -2.55 -16.55 6.74
CA LYS A 58 -2.19 -15.43 7.64
C LYS A 58 -1.22 -15.85 8.75
N ILE A 59 -1.26 -17.11 9.17
CA ILE A 59 -0.38 -17.64 10.21
C ILE A 59 0.94 -18.08 9.59
N TYR A 60 0.88 -18.87 8.52
CA TYR A 60 2.05 -19.41 7.86
C TYR A 60 1.82 -19.52 6.34
N PRO A 61 2.28 -18.56 5.54
CA PRO A 61 2.14 -18.55 4.09
C PRO A 61 3.16 -19.47 3.40
N ALA A 62 3.05 -20.77 3.60
CA ALA A 62 4.01 -21.77 3.17
C ALA A 62 4.47 -21.58 1.72
N ARG A 63 3.53 -21.38 0.78
CA ARG A 63 3.85 -21.20 -0.65
C ARG A 63 4.77 -19.98 -0.90
N ILE A 64 4.56 -18.87 -0.20
CA ILE A 64 5.43 -17.69 -0.35
C ILE A 64 6.80 -18.01 0.22
N ILE A 65 6.85 -18.58 1.42
CA ILE A 65 8.10 -18.90 2.11
C ILE A 65 8.93 -19.89 1.28
N ASP A 66 8.30 -20.94 0.76
CA ASP A 66 8.98 -21.93 -0.08
C ASP A 66 9.46 -21.32 -1.40
N THR A 67 8.67 -20.44 -2.00
CA THR A 67 9.09 -19.70 -3.21
C THR A 67 10.29 -18.81 -2.91
N ILE A 68 10.25 -18.00 -1.84
CA ILE A 68 11.37 -17.13 -1.45
C ILE A 68 12.62 -17.96 -1.19
N LYS A 69 12.51 -19.06 -0.42
CA LYS A 69 13.64 -19.95 -0.11
C LYS A 69 14.24 -20.57 -1.38
N ARG A 70 13.39 -21.08 -2.28
CA ARG A 70 13.81 -21.67 -3.56
C ARG A 70 14.54 -20.63 -4.40
N THR A 71 13.94 -19.46 -4.64
CA THR A 71 14.53 -18.36 -5.40
C THR A 71 15.86 -17.92 -4.79
N ALA A 72 15.90 -17.71 -3.47
CA ALA A 72 17.11 -17.31 -2.78
C ALA A 72 18.26 -18.32 -2.91
N LYS A 73 17.94 -19.63 -2.87
CA LYS A 73 18.93 -20.69 -3.03
C LYS A 73 19.41 -20.82 -4.47
N THR A 74 18.47 -20.81 -5.45
CA THR A 74 18.79 -21.03 -6.87
C THR A 74 19.60 -19.90 -7.45
N HIS A 75 19.28 -18.65 -7.11
CA HIS A 75 19.87 -17.44 -7.69
C HIS A 75 20.86 -16.73 -6.76
N LYS A 76 21.20 -17.33 -5.61
CA LYS A 76 22.18 -16.78 -4.64
C LYS A 76 21.86 -15.32 -4.27
N ILE A 77 20.60 -15.04 -3.95
CA ILE A 77 20.10 -13.68 -3.69
C ILE A 77 20.91 -12.99 -2.59
N ASP A 78 21.38 -11.77 -2.86
CA ASP A 78 22.18 -10.98 -1.92
C ASP A 78 21.35 -10.22 -0.91
N ALA A 79 20.15 -9.79 -1.29
CA ALA A 79 19.28 -8.99 -0.42
C ALA A 79 17.80 -9.37 -0.58
N ILE A 80 17.03 -9.23 0.50
CA ILE A 80 15.58 -9.39 0.53
C ILE A 80 14.95 -8.06 0.92
N HIS A 81 14.11 -7.52 0.05
CA HIS A 81 13.44 -6.25 0.29
C HIS A 81 11.93 -6.45 0.48
N LEU A 82 11.44 -6.15 1.67
CA LEU A 82 10.03 -6.11 1.99
C LEU A 82 9.45 -4.76 1.53
N LEU A 83 8.78 -4.74 0.39
CA LEU A 83 8.13 -3.54 -0.15
C LEU A 83 6.78 -3.24 0.51
N THR A 84 6.23 -4.21 1.23
CA THR A 84 4.99 -4.06 2.02
C THR A 84 5.21 -4.66 3.40
N GLY A 85 4.53 -4.10 4.41
CA GLY A 85 4.58 -4.64 5.77
C GLY A 85 3.78 -5.93 5.88
N ASP A 86 4.27 -7.01 5.29
CA ASP A 86 3.58 -8.29 5.28
C ASP A 86 3.78 -9.03 6.61
N PHE A 87 2.82 -8.87 7.52
CA PHE A 87 2.84 -9.52 8.83
C PHE A 87 2.80 -11.06 8.74
N CYS A 88 2.32 -11.62 7.62
CA CYS A 88 2.31 -13.07 7.41
C CYS A 88 3.73 -13.65 7.29
N LEU A 89 4.71 -12.86 6.85
CA LEU A 89 6.12 -13.25 6.76
C LEU A 89 6.89 -13.04 8.08
N PHE A 90 6.23 -12.59 9.14
CA PHE A 90 6.89 -12.17 10.37
C PHE A 90 7.87 -13.20 10.91
N PHE A 91 7.43 -14.44 11.15
CA PHE A 91 8.29 -15.49 11.68
C PHE A 91 9.41 -15.88 10.71
N TYR A 92 9.13 -15.89 9.42
CA TYR A 92 10.16 -16.14 8.41
C TYR A 92 11.28 -15.09 8.48
N ILE A 93 10.92 -13.80 8.54
CA ILE A 93 11.87 -12.70 8.61
C ILE A 93 12.65 -12.69 9.93
N LEU A 94 12.02 -13.07 11.06
CA LEU A 94 12.72 -13.24 12.33
C LEU A 94 13.85 -14.26 12.25
N CYS A 95 13.67 -15.34 11.50
CA CYS A 95 14.66 -16.41 11.32
C CYS A 95 15.72 -16.12 10.25
N GLN A 96 15.61 -15.03 9.48
CA GLN A 96 16.61 -14.71 8.46
C GLN A 96 17.90 -14.19 9.07
N HIS A 97 19.03 -14.67 8.57
CA HIS A 97 20.39 -14.23 8.90
C HIS A 97 21.28 -14.29 7.65
N PRO A 98 22.23 -13.36 7.50
CA PRO A 98 22.43 -12.18 8.33
C PRO A 98 21.33 -11.12 8.12
N LYS A 99 21.05 -10.32 9.15
CA LYS A 99 20.02 -9.26 9.10
C LYS A 99 20.39 -8.13 8.16
N GLU A 100 21.66 -7.91 7.91
CA GLU A 100 22.22 -6.88 7.00
C GLU A 100 21.72 -7.04 5.56
N ARG A 101 21.24 -8.24 5.19
CA ARG A 101 20.67 -8.53 3.88
C ARG A 101 19.17 -8.12 3.78
N LEU A 102 18.56 -7.70 4.87
CA LEU A 102 17.14 -7.34 4.92
C LEU A 102 16.94 -5.84 4.72
N TYR A 103 15.99 -5.51 3.87
CA TYR A 103 15.51 -4.15 3.59
C TYR A 103 14.00 -4.08 3.84
N TYR A 104 13.53 -2.97 4.40
CA TYR A 104 12.12 -2.76 4.66
C TYR A 104 11.67 -1.37 4.25
N THR A 105 10.62 -1.29 3.43
CA THR A 105 9.96 -0.02 3.07
C THR A 105 8.92 0.34 4.11
N VAL A 106 9.15 1.43 4.80
CA VAL A 106 8.23 2.00 5.81
C VAL A 106 7.27 2.94 5.12
N HIS A 107 5.98 2.54 5.02
CA HIS A 107 4.93 3.36 4.45
C HIS A 107 4.29 4.27 5.48
N ASP A 108 3.99 3.73 6.66
CA ASP A 108 3.40 4.46 7.78
C ASP A 108 4.05 4.03 9.09
N LEU A 109 4.62 4.99 9.82
CA LEU A 109 5.13 4.78 11.18
C LEU A 109 3.98 4.60 12.18
N ASN A 110 2.94 5.41 12.02
CA ASN A 110 1.75 5.40 12.84
C ASN A 110 0.57 4.89 12.02
N GLN A 111 0.21 3.64 12.22
CA GLN A 111 -0.97 3.07 11.58
C GLN A 111 -2.23 3.63 12.26
N HIS A 112 -3.12 4.23 11.46
CA HIS A 112 -4.39 4.75 11.94
C HIS A 112 -5.39 3.61 12.18
N GLU A 113 -6.05 3.64 13.34
CA GLU A 113 -7.22 2.78 13.58
C GLU A 113 -8.43 3.41 12.85
N SER A 114 -9.20 2.57 12.16
CA SER A 114 -10.50 2.99 11.64
C SER A 114 -11.57 2.81 12.72
N ASP A 115 -12.40 3.82 12.91
CA ASP A 115 -13.51 3.78 13.89
C ASP A 115 -14.50 2.64 13.64
N THR A 116 -14.49 2.09 12.41
CA THR A 116 -15.39 1.00 11.98
C THR A 116 -14.85 -0.41 12.22
N MET A 117 -13.69 -0.56 12.90
CA MET A 117 -13.10 -1.87 13.12
C MET A 117 -13.90 -2.73 14.11
N THR A 118 -14.18 -3.97 13.69
CA THR A 118 -14.75 -5.00 14.58
C THR A 118 -13.72 -5.44 15.64
N PHE A 119 -14.17 -6.05 16.73
CA PHE A 119 -13.27 -6.54 17.78
C PHE A 119 -12.14 -7.46 17.26
N PRO A 120 -12.41 -8.50 16.43
CA PRO A 120 -11.36 -9.30 15.82
C PRO A 120 -10.42 -8.49 14.91
N GLY A 121 -10.96 -7.44 14.25
CA GLY A 121 -10.17 -6.52 13.43
C GLY A 121 -9.16 -5.73 14.26
N ARG A 122 -9.58 -5.22 15.44
CA ARG A 122 -8.68 -4.49 16.36
C ARG A 122 -7.55 -5.39 16.90
N LEU A 123 -7.85 -6.65 17.22
CA LEU A 123 -6.82 -7.60 17.67
C LEU A 123 -5.79 -7.87 16.57
N LEU A 124 -6.26 -8.11 15.34
CA LEU A 124 -5.39 -8.26 14.18
C LEU A 124 -4.55 -6.99 13.93
N HIS A 125 -5.16 -5.83 14.06
CA HIS A 125 -4.46 -4.54 13.89
C HIS A 125 -3.33 -4.36 14.93
N LYS A 126 -3.59 -4.66 16.21
CA LYS A 126 -2.56 -4.66 17.25
C LYS A 126 -1.41 -5.63 16.94
N TYR A 127 -1.72 -6.81 16.41
CA TYR A 127 -0.70 -7.77 15.97
C TYR A 127 0.13 -7.21 14.80
N VAL A 128 -0.51 -6.59 13.81
CA VAL A 128 0.18 -5.95 12.68
C VAL A 128 1.10 -4.81 13.16
N ILE A 129 0.63 -3.97 14.08
CA ILE A 129 1.45 -2.91 14.69
C ILE A 129 2.67 -3.52 15.40
N TRP A 130 2.47 -4.57 16.16
CA TRP A 130 3.57 -5.25 16.86
C TRP A 130 4.60 -5.82 15.87
N CYS A 131 4.16 -6.48 14.79
CA CYS A 131 5.04 -6.98 13.73
C CYS A 131 5.83 -5.83 13.08
N THR A 132 5.16 -4.73 12.74
CA THR A 132 5.80 -3.54 12.13
C THR A 132 6.86 -2.94 13.05
N ARG A 133 6.51 -2.75 14.34
CA ARG A 133 7.48 -2.24 15.34
C ARG A 133 8.67 -3.17 15.51
N THR A 134 8.45 -4.48 15.42
CA THR A 134 9.55 -5.46 15.49
C THR A 134 10.42 -5.40 14.24
N TYR A 135 9.85 -5.28 13.03
CA TYR A 135 10.63 -5.07 11.81
C TYR A 135 11.49 -3.81 11.91
N LEU A 136 10.92 -2.70 12.40
CA LEU A 136 11.67 -1.47 12.63
C LEU A 136 12.85 -1.66 13.61
N LYS A 137 12.76 -2.59 14.56
CA LYS A 137 13.85 -2.89 15.50
C LYS A 137 14.92 -3.79 14.91
N ILE A 138 14.53 -4.86 14.18
CA ILE A 138 15.46 -5.92 13.77
C ILE A 138 16.09 -5.71 12.39
N ILE A 139 15.40 -5.01 11.46
CA ILE A 139 15.90 -4.78 10.10
C ILE A 139 16.77 -3.53 10.09
N PRO A 140 18.06 -3.64 9.71
CA PRO A 140 18.99 -2.51 9.75
C PRO A 140 18.80 -1.52 8.60
N ASN A 141 18.28 -1.97 7.44
CA ASN A 141 18.13 -1.13 6.27
C ASN A 141 16.66 -0.75 6.08
N LEU A 142 16.35 0.52 6.29
CA LEU A 142 15.00 1.07 6.19
C LEU A 142 14.92 2.04 5.01
N THR A 143 13.83 2.01 4.26
CA THR A 143 13.53 2.96 3.21
C THR A 143 12.18 3.61 3.44
N THR A 144 12.02 4.86 3.06
CA THR A 144 10.71 5.55 3.11
C THR A 144 10.64 6.61 2.02
N SER A 145 9.42 6.92 1.58
CA SER A 145 9.16 7.97 0.60
C SER A 145 8.53 9.24 1.23
N SER A 146 8.49 9.32 2.56
CA SER A 146 8.03 10.49 3.29
C SER A 146 9.20 11.17 4.00
N ARG A 147 9.43 12.46 3.73
CA ARG A 147 10.47 13.24 4.41
C ARG A 147 10.27 13.30 5.92
N HIS A 148 9.02 13.48 6.35
CA HIS A 148 8.68 13.50 7.77
C HIS A 148 9.04 12.16 8.44
N GLN A 149 8.67 11.04 7.82
CA GLN A 149 9.03 9.71 8.35
C GLN A 149 10.53 9.44 8.30
N TYR A 150 11.24 9.93 7.27
CA TYR A 150 12.70 9.82 7.19
C TYR A 150 13.38 10.48 8.40
N ILE A 151 12.98 11.70 8.75
CA ILE A 151 13.50 12.40 9.91
C ILE A 151 13.19 11.62 11.20
N ALA A 152 11.93 11.25 11.41
CA ALA A 152 11.50 10.51 12.59
C ALA A 152 12.20 9.13 12.72
N LEU A 153 12.45 8.43 11.61
CA LEU A 153 13.22 7.17 11.62
C LEU A 153 14.67 7.39 11.98
N LYS A 154 15.31 8.44 11.46
CA LYS A 154 16.70 8.79 11.81
C LYS A 154 16.86 9.10 13.29
N GLU A 155 15.93 9.86 13.85
CA GLU A 155 15.90 10.20 15.27
C GLU A 155 15.65 8.98 16.17
N SER A 156 14.64 8.15 15.80
CA SER A 156 14.27 6.97 16.61
C SER A 156 15.23 5.79 16.48
N TYR A 157 15.97 5.69 15.37
CA TYR A 157 16.87 4.59 15.05
C TYR A 157 18.21 5.09 14.49
N PRO A 158 19.03 5.83 15.26
CA PRO A 158 20.25 6.49 14.77
C PRO A 158 21.30 5.52 14.19
N ASN A 159 21.32 4.28 14.68
CA ASN A 159 22.28 3.26 14.24
C ASN A 159 21.82 2.48 12.98
N LYS A 160 20.68 2.86 12.37
CA LYS A 160 20.19 2.19 11.17
C LYS A 160 20.49 2.97 9.91
N ARG A 161 20.64 2.22 8.81
CA ARG A 161 20.71 2.82 7.48
C ARG A 161 19.29 3.18 7.03
N VAL A 162 18.95 4.46 7.14
CA VAL A 162 17.66 4.98 6.65
C VAL A 162 17.89 5.72 5.35
N VAL A 163 17.16 5.36 4.30
CA VAL A 163 17.25 5.95 2.97
C VAL A 163 15.92 6.59 2.62
N PHE A 164 15.97 7.85 2.18
CA PHE A 164 14.82 8.54 1.60
C PHE A 164 14.79 8.27 0.09
N ASN A 165 13.70 7.68 -0.38
CA ASN A 165 13.43 7.49 -1.80
C ASN A 165 12.26 8.37 -2.22
N HIS A 166 12.37 9.03 -3.37
CA HIS A 166 11.23 9.75 -3.92
C HIS A 166 10.06 8.81 -4.18
N PHE A 167 8.85 9.30 -3.89
CA PHE A 167 7.65 8.53 -4.18
C PHE A 167 7.54 8.28 -5.69
N PRO A 168 7.42 7.01 -6.15
CA PRO A 168 7.40 6.71 -7.57
C PRO A 168 6.12 7.25 -8.22
N SER A 169 6.19 7.56 -9.51
CA SER A 169 4.99 7.88 -10.27
C SER A 169 4.03 6.70 -10.27
N LEU A 170 2.79 6.93 -9.83
CA LEU A 170 1.73 5.92 -9.86
C LEU A 170 0.98 5.88 -11.20
N VAL A 171 1.34 6.77 -12.14
CA VAL A 171 0.74 6.83 -13.47
C VAL A 171 1.33 5.74 -14.35
N THR A 172 0.78 4.55 -14.22
CA THR A 172 1.15 3.39 -15.05
C THR A 172 0.46 3.46 -16.42
N GLN A 173 0.97 2.70 -17.41
CA GLN A 173 0.34 2.58 -18.72
C GLN A 173 -1.11 2.10 -18.62
N MET A 174 -1.41 1.22 -17.66
CA MET A 174 -2.77 0.76 -17.40
C MET A 174 -3.70 1.92 -17.00
N ILE A 175 -3.22 2.85 -16.16
CA ILE A 175 -3.99 4.04 -15.76
C ILE A 175 -4.19 4.98 -16.96
N LYS A 176 -3.15 5.18 -17.76
CA LYS A 176 -3.23 6.00 -18.99
C LYS A 176 -4.26 5.45 -19.98
N ASN A 177 -4.24 4.14 -20.20
CA ASN A 177 -5.14 3.47 -21.15
C ASN A 177 -6.57 3.27 -20.62
N GLY A 178 -6.75 3.35 -19.29
CA GLY A 178 -8.02 3.13 -18.61
C GLY A 178 -8.88 4.37 -18.44
N ARG A 179 -8.58 5.47 -19.12
CA ARG A 179 -9.37 6.71 -19.07
C ARG A 179 -10.76 6.47 -19.63
N LYS A 180 -11.75 6.37 -18.76
CA LYS A 180 -13.18 6.36 -19.10
C LYS A 180 -13.79 7.65 -18.60
N GLN A 181 -14.60 8.28 -19.43
CA GLN A 181 -15.42 9.40 -18.97
C GLN A 181 -16.42 8.87 -17.93
N ILE A 182 -16.51 9.59 -16.83
CA ILE A 182 -17.45 9.26 -15.75
C ILE A 182 -18.77 9.92 -16.10
N GLU A 183 -19.83 9.12 -16.25
CA GLU A 183 -21.15 9.58 -16.71
C GLU A 183 -21.69 10.70 -15.81
N GLU A 184 -21.53 10.52 -14.50
CA GLU A 184 -21.99 11.47 -13.48
C GLU A 184 -21.27 12.84 -13.55
N LEU A 185 -20.14 12.91 -14.29
CA LEU A 185 -19.34 14.12 -14.44
C LEU A 185 -19.35 14.70 -15.86
N LYS A 186 -20.10 14.11 -16.80
CA LYS A 186 -20.12 14.56 -18.22
C LYS A 186 -20.43 16.04 -18.40
N ASN A 187 -21.34 16.57 -17.57
CA ASN A 187 -21.79 17.95 -17.63
C ASN A 187 -21.21 18.84 -16.51
N THR A 188 -20.09 18.41 -15.92
CA THR A 188 -19.43 19.16 -14.84
C THR A 188 -18.07 19.62 -15.33
N SER A 189 -17.92 20.92 -15.61
CA SER A 189 -16.66 21.51 -16.10
C SER A 189 -15.64 21.66 -14.96
N ASP A 190 -16.08 22.19 -13.83
CA ASP A 190 -15.23 22.52 -12.69
C ASP A 190 -15.76 21.89 -11.42
N TYR A 191 -14.87 21.19 -10.68
CA TYR A 191 -15.24 20.59 -9.42
C TYR A 191 -14.05 20.49 -8.47
N ILE A 192 -14.35 20.49 -7.18
CA ILE A 192 -13.41 20.15 -6.11
C ILE A 192 -13.45 18.63 -5.95
N LEU A 193 -12.31 17.93 -6.04
CA LEU A 193 -12.25 16.48 -5.92
C LEU A 193 -11.63 16.06 -4.60
N PHE A 194 -12.39 15.33 -3.79
CA PHE A 194 -11.84 14.44 -2.78
C PHE A 194 -11.69 13.03 -3.38
N PHE A 195 -10.50 12.45 -3.29
CA PHE A 195 -10.24 11.08 -3.74
C PHE A 195 -9.58 10.27 -2.63
N GLY A 196 -10.18 9.13 -2.25
CA GLY A 196 -9.59 8.23 -1.25
C GLY A 196 -10.62 7.50 -0.40
N THR A 197 -10.16 6.86 0.68
CA THR A 197 -11.05 6.25 1.67
C THR A 197 -11.85 7.35 2.37
N VAL A 198 -13.16 7.21 2.36
CA VAL A 198 -14.07 8.14 3.03
C VAL A 198 -14.18 7.74 4.49
N ASP A 199 -13.39 8.37 5.34
CA ASP A 199 -13.35 8.10 6.78
C ASP A 199 -13.08 9.40 7.56
N HIS A 200 -13.44 9.44 8.84
CA HIS A 200 -13.33 10.62 9.70
C HIS A 200 -11.90 11.18 9.75
N TYR A 201 -10.89 10.29 9.89
CA TYR A 201 -9.49 10.73 9.94
C TYR A 201 -8.99 11.43 8.67
N LYS A 202 -9.75 11.38 7.56
CA LYS A 202 -9.48 12.10 6.31
C LYS A 202 -10.15 13.48 6.26
N GLY A 203 -10.91 13.85 7.30
CA GLY A 203 -11.58 15.13 7.39
C GLY A 203 -12.65 15.35 6.32
N VAL A 204 -13.31 14.27 5.84
CA VAL A 204 -14.36 14.37 4.81
C VAL A 204 -15.58 15.09 5.34
N ASP A 205 -15.90 14.90 6.61
CA ASP A 205 -16.91 15.63 7.36
C ASP A 205 -16.65 17.13 7.37
N LEU A 206 -15.42 17.52 7.72
CA LEU A 206 -14.99 18.94 7.71
C LEU A 206 -15.02 19.51 6.29
N LEU A 207 -14.64 18.75 5.28
CA LEU A 207 -14.72 19.18 3.88
C LEU A 207 -16.17 19.44 3.45
N ILE A 208 -17.11 18.57 3.82
CA ILE A 208 -18.54 18.75 3.54
C ILE A 208 -19.07 19.98 4.27
N GLU A 209 -18.76 20.12 5.55
CA GLU A 209 -19.16 21.26 6.36
C GLU A 209 -18.64 22.58 5.78
N ALA A 210 -17.35 22.66 5.45
CA ALA A 210 -16.74 23.83 4.83
C ALA A 210 -17.36 24.14 3.45
N TYR A 211 -17.68 23.11 2.68
CA TYR A 211 -18.35 23.28 1.41
C TYR A 211 -19.78 23.77 1.57
N ASP A 212 -20.52 23.33 2.59
CA ASP A 212 -21.90 23.76 2.90
C ASP A 212 -22.00 25.22 3.41
N GLN A 213 -20.90 25.81 3.89
CA GLN A 213 -20.84 27.22 4.32
C GLN A 213 -20.90 28.24 3.17
N LYS A 214 -21.37 27.89 1.99
CA LYS A 214 -21.70 28.74 0.83
C LYS A 214 -20.54 29.45 0.10
N VAL A 215 -19.32 29.39 0.57
CA VAL A 215 -18.21 30.13 -0.07
C VAL A 215 -17.88 29.58 -1.46
N PHE A 216 -18.21 28.30 -1.74
CA PHE A 216 -17.84 27.59 -2.98
C PHE A 216 -19.04 27.05 -3.79
N HIS A 217 -20.25 27.12 -3.27
CA HIS A 217 -21.46 26.49 -3.85
C HIS A 217 -21.78 26.91 -5.27
N ASP A 218 -21.56 28.20 -5.57
CA ASP A 218 -22.09 28.78 -6.81
C ASP A 218 -21.17 28.56 -8.02
N LYS A 219 -19.94 28.11 -7.80
CA LYS A 219 -18.93 28.01 -8.85
C LYS A 219 -18.48 26.59 -9.15
N HIS A 220 -18.40 25.72 -8.16
CA HIS A 220 -17.80 24.37 -8.32
C HIS A 220 -18.62 23.32 -7.59
N LYS A 221 -18.79 22.14 -8.19
CA LYS A 221 -19.36 20.97 -7.49
C LYS A 221 -18.30 20.31 -6.62
N LEU A 222 -18.72 19.66 -5.51
CA LEU A 222 -17.85 18.80 -4.71
C LEU A 222 -18.04 17.36 -5.15
N VAL A 223 -16.98 16.70 -5.60
CA VAL A 223 -16.97 15.29 -5.99
C VAL A 223 -16.22 14.50 -4.91
N ILE A 224 -16.91 13.55 -4.26
CA ILE A 224 -16.32 12.64 -3.27
C ILE A 224 -16.21 11.26 -3.92
N ALA A 225 -14.99 10.87 -4.30
CA ALA A 225 -14.70 9.61 -4.97
C ALA A 225 -13.96 8.65 -4.02
N GLY A 226 -14.66 7.58 -3.60
CA GLY A 226 -14.08 6.57 -2.70
C GLY A 226 -15.10 5.72 -1.98
N LYS A 227 -14.59 4.69 -1.28
CA LYS A 227 -15.41 3.82 -0.42
C LYS A 227 -15.16 4.16 1.04
N GLY A 228 -16.18 3.96 1.88
CA GLY A 228 -16.07 4.13 3.33
C GLY A 228 -17.35 4.62 3.95
N ARG A 229 -17.24 5.51 4.94
CA ARG A 229 -18.34 6.05 5.71
C ARG A 229 -19.30 6.85 4.83
N HIS A 230 -20.59 6.70 5.07
CA HIS A 230 -21.61 7.48 4.40
C HIS A 230 -21.91 8.72 5.24
N TYR A 231 -21.57 9.90 4.72
CA TYR A 231 -22.00 11.18 5.30
C TYR A 231 -23.28 11.62 4.62
N VAL A 232 -24.33 11.88 5.39
CA VAL A 232 -25.59 12.39 4.89
C VAL A 232 -25.45 13.88 4.60
N THR A 233 -25.91 14.30 3.41
CA THR A 233 -26.00 15.71 3.02
C THR A 233 -27.14 15.86 2.04
N ASP A 234 -27.92 16.92 2.17
CA ASP A 234 -29.01 17.28 1.24
C ASP A 234 -28.51 18.19 0.10
N ASN A 235 -27.24 18.53 0.11
CA ASN A 235 -26.62 19.40 -0.88
C ASN A 235 -26.49 18.71 -2.24
N LYS A 236 -27.29 19.13 -3.22
CA LYS A 236 -27.34 18.58 -4.58
C LYS A 236 -26.04 18.84 -5.38
N ASN A 237 -25.19 19.75 -4.93
CA ASN A 237 -23.89 20.05 -5.54
C ASN A 237 -22.79 19.10 -5.09
N ILE A 238 -23.06 18.17 -4.16
CA ILE A 238 -22.15 17.11 -3.73
C ILE A 238 -22.43 15.82 -4.50
N ILE A 239 -21.50 15.44 -5.36
CA ILE A 239 -21.57 14.20 -6.15
C ILE A 239 -20.74 13.11 -5.45
N ARG A 240 -21.33 11.95 -5.21
CA ARG A 240 -20.66 10.81 -4.59
C ARG A 240 -20.44 9.68 -5.59
N LEU A 241 -19.19 9.29 -5.73
CA LEU A 241 -18.75 8.19 -6.59
C LEU A 241 -18.27 7.03 -5.72
N ASN A 242 -19.16 6.11 -5.36
CA ASN A 242 -18.85 4.90 -4.59
C ASN A 242 -18.17 3.85 -5.47
N ARG A 243 -16.86 4.00 -5.71
CA ARG A 243 -16.09 3.11 -6.60
C ARG A 243 -14.91 2.45 -5.89
#